data_fe5400a36851b0370228a9a58db59e44
#
_entry.id   fe5400a36851b0370228a9a58db59e44
#
_cell.length_a   1.000
_cell.length_b   1.000
_cell.length_c   1.000
_cell.angle_alpha   90.00
_cell.angle_beta   90.00
_cell.angle_gamma   90.00
#
_symmetry.space_group_name_H-M   'P 1'
#
loop_
_entity.id
_entity.type
_entity.pdbx_description
1 polymer ?
#
loop_
_entity_poly.entity_id
_entity_poly.type
_entity_poly.pdbx_seq_one_letter_code
_entity_poly.pdbx_strand_id
1 'polypeptide(L)'
;MIQNPRGRDEPPVDAWYVLGGGPVGEQVARRLADVGLRARYVDDSHESSVVPSHEADPTDVQALETTGIGPGSTVVVATRHDRTNLLAAQLVRVHFDPDRIIVLANRPSSVRLFEEAGHESVCAATALSTGVAEAL
;
A
#
# COMPACT_ATOMS: atom_id res chain seq x y z
N MET A 1 26.81 26.25 0.86
CA MET A 1 25.83 25.55 0.03
C MET A 1 24.59 25.21 0.84
N ILE A 2 23.47 25.35 0.21
CA ILE A 2 22.23 25.05 0.90
C ILE A 2 21.96 23.57 0.81
N GLN A 3 21.75 22.96 1.96
CA GLN A 3 21.34 21.58 2.01
C GLN A 3 19.90 21.46 1.52
N ASN A 4 19.63 20.40 0.80
CA ASN A 4 18.26 20.02 0.55
C ASN A 4 17.60 19.76 1.89
N PRO A 5 16.54 20.51 2.25
CA PRO A 5 15.89 20.31 3.55
C PRO A 5 15.39 18.88 3.76
N ARG A 6 15.14 18.17 2.67
CA ARG A 6 14.70 16.78 2.80
C ARG A 6 15.83 15.84 3.18
N GLY A 7 17.05 16.15 2.75
CA GLY A 7 18.17 15.30 3.03
C GLY A 7 18.03 13.91 2.38
N ARG A 8 18.99 13.03 2.69
CA ARG A 8 19.00 11.68 2.16
C ARG A 8 18.08 10.74 2.95
N ASP A 9 17.83 11.08 4.19
CA ASP A 9 17.06 10.24 5.09
C ASP A 9 15.57 10.46 4.97
N GLU A 10 15.18 11.52 4.26
CA GLU A 10 13.77 11.79 4.05
C GLU A 10 13.24 10.93 2.92
N PRO A 11 12.09 10.28 3.14
CA PRO A 11 11.47 9.50 2.07
C PRO A 11 11.01 10.43 0.93
N PRO A 12 10.94 9.93 -0.30
CA PRO A 12 10.39 10.69 -1.42
C PRO A 12 8.96 11.15 -1.12
N VAL A 13 8.61 12.37 -1.52
CA VAL A 13 7.30 12.98 -1.27
C VAL A 13 6.18 12.19 -1.93
N ASP A 14 6.46 11.59 -3.07
CA ASP A 14 5.48 10.89 -3.89
C ASP A 14 5.67 9.37 -3.86
N ALA A 15 6.19 8.86 -2.75
CA ALA A 15 6.39 7.42 -2.60
C ALA A 15 5.08 6.67 -2.47
N TRP A 16 5.05 5.49 -3.04
CA TRP A 16 3.94 4.54 -2.94
C TRP A 16 4.34 3.41 -2.02
N TYR A 17 3.49 3.13 -1.05
CA TYR A 17 3.73 2.06 -0.08
C TYR A 17 2.68 0.99 -0.24
N VAL A 18 3.11 -0.24 -0.47
CA VAL A 18 2.20 -1.39 -0.53
C VAL A 18 2.33 -2.16 0.77
N LEU A 19 1.24 -2.27 1.50
CA LEU A 19 1.20 -2.90 2.82
C LEU A 19 0.63 -4.30 2.73
N GLY A 20 1.45 -5.28 3.05
CA GLY A 20 1.02 -6.67 3.16
C GLY A 20 0.81 -7.38 1.83
N GLY A 21 0.18 -8.53 1.92
CA GLY A 21 -0.21 -9.32 0.76
C GLY A 21 0.77 -10.41 0.34
N GLY A 22 1.92 -10.50 0.97
CA GLY A 22 2.92 -11.49 0.59
C GLY A 22 3.30 -11.38 -0.87
N PRO A 23 3.39 -12.49 -1.62
CA PRO A 23 3.76 -12.44 -3.03
C PRO A 23 2.85 -11.54 -3.89
N VAL A 24 1.56 -11.46 -3.56
CA VAL A 24 0.63 -10.59 -4.30
C VAL A 24 0.97 -9.11 -4.05
N GLY A 25 1.18 -8.74 -2.80
CA GLY A 25 1.56 -7.35 -2.46
C GLY A 25 2.90 -6.98 -3.09
N GLU A 26 3.86 -7.89 -3.07
CA GLU A 26 5.15 -7.66 -3.71
C GLU A 26 4.99 -7.45 -5.22
N GLN A 27 4.14 -8.23 -5.89
CA GLN A 27 3.89 -8.06 -7.32
C GLN A 27 3.23 -6.70 -7.63
N VAL A 28 2.33 -6.25 -6.76
CA VAL A 28 1.76 -4.91 -6.90
C VAL A 28 2.85 -3.85 -6.82
N ALA A 29 3.71 -3.94 -5.80
CA ALA A 29 4.81 -2.98 -5.64
C ALA A 29 5.75 -3.00 -6.84
N ARG A 30 6.09 -4.19 -7.33
CA ARG A 30 6.94 -4.35 -8.51
C ARG A 30 6.31 -3.69 -9.73
N ARG A 31 5.01 -3.92 -9.95
CA ARG A 31 4.32 -3.34 -11.10
C ARG A 31 4.31 -1.82 -11.03
N LEU A 32 4.10 -1.26 -9.85
CA LEU A 32 4.17 0.19 -9.66
C LEU A 32 5.56 0.73 -9.98
N ALA A 33 6.60 0.04 -9.53
CA ALA A 33 7.97 0.40 -9.86
C ALA A 33 8.24 0.33 -11.36
N ASP A 34 7.72 -0.69 -12.03
CA ASP A 34 7.90 -0.89 -13.46
C ASP A 34 7.29 0.26 -14.28
N VAL A 35 6.23 0.88 -13.79
CA VAL A 35 5.62 2.04 -14.47
C VAL A 35 6.24 3.37 -14.02
N GLY A 36 7.32 3.34 -13.27
CA GLY A 36 8.10 4.53 -12.92
C GLY A 36 7.76 5.17 -11.58
N LEU A 37 6.92 4.54 -10.77
CA LEU A 37 6.59 5.06 -9.45
C LEU A 37 7.62 4.61 -8.41
N ARG A 38 7.79 5.41 -7.37
CA ARG A 38 8.69 5.08 -6.27
C ARG A 38 7.97 4.18 -5.29
N ALA A 39 8.02 2.88 -5.53
CA ALA A 39 7.29 1.90 -4.75
C ALA A 39 8.15 1.32 -3.63
N ARG A 40 7.53 1.11 -2.48
CA ARG A 40 8.11 0.45 -1.31
C ARG A 40 7.13 -0.59 -0.82
N TYR A 41 7.65 -1.67 -0.28
CA TYR A 41 6.85 -2.79 0.18
C TYR A 41 6.99 -2.93 1.69
N VAL A 42 5.88 -3.15 2.38
CA VAL A 42 5.85 -3.28 3.85
C VAL A 42 5.08 -4.53 4.22
N ASP A 43 5.76 -5.48 4.87
CA ASP A 43 5.15 -6.74 5.28
C ASP A 43 5.95 -7.30 6.44
N ASP A 44 5.30 -8.00 7.36
CA ASP A 44 5.98 -8.63 8.48
C ASP A 44 6.37 -10.08 8.22
N SER A 45 5.87 -10.67 7.14
CA SER A 45 6.06 -12.09 6.83
C SER A 45 6.67 -12.35 5.46
N HIS A 46 6.90 -11.32 4.68
CA HIS A 46 7.44 -11.47 3.33
C HIS A 46 8.33 -10.27 3.00
N GLU A 47 9.48 -10.54 2.42
CA GLU A 47 10.44 -9.51 2.04
C GLU A 47 10.56 -9.46 0.52
N SER A 48 10.65 -8.25 -0.04
CA SER A 48 10.88 -8.09 -1.47
C SER A 48 12.36 -8.01 -1.79
N SER A 49 12.76 -8.65 -2.86
CA SER A 49 14.10 -8.50 -3.42
C SER A 49 14.13 -7.51 -4.59
N VAL A 50 12.99 -6.96 -4.99
CA VAL A 50 12.89 -6.11 -6.20
C VAL A 50 12.59 -4.65 -5.89
N VAL A 51 12.02 -4.34 -4.73
CA VAL A 51 11.77 -2.97 -4.28
C VAL A 51 12.25 -2.83 -2.83
N PRO A 52 12.52 -1.61 -2.35
CA PRO A 52 12.85 -1.41 -0.95
C PRO A 52 11.75 -1.97 -0.04
N SER A 53 12.15 -2.75 0.96
CA SER A 53 11.23 -3.42 1.87
C SER A 53 11.43 -2.95 3.30
N HIS A 54 10.33 -2.93 4.05
CA HIS A 54 10.33 -2.68 5.49
C HIS A 54 9.60 -3.84 6.17
N GLU A 55 10.16 -4.35 7.24
CA GLU A 55 9.49 -5.38 8.03
C GLU A 55 8.58 -4.72 9.06
N ALA A 56 7.29 -4.79 8.82
CA ALA A 56 6.29 -4.24 9.73
C ALA A 56 4.93 -4.86 9.47
N ASP A 57 4.18 -5.07 10.54
CA ASP A 57 2.78 -5.43 10.46
C ASP A 57 2.00 -4.19 10.00
N PRO A 58 1.19 -4.28 8.95
CA PRO A 58 0.40 -3.14 8.46
C PRO A 58 -0.55 -2.51 9.50
N THR A 59 -0.83 -3.19 10.59
CA THR A 59 -1.68 -2.66 11.67
C THR A 59 -0.89 -2.18 12.88
N ASP A 60 0.43 -2.23 12.83
CA ASP A 60 1.30 -1.77 13.91
C ASP A 60 1.79 -0.35 13.63
N VAL A 61 1.14 0.64 14.23
CA VAL A 61 1.45 2.05 14.01
C VAL A 61 2.90 2.37 14.35
N GLN A 62 3.41 1.84 15.46
CA GLN A 62 4.79 2.11 15.85
C GLN A 62 5.80 1.58 14.82
N ALA A 63 5.57 0.38 14.32
CA ALA A 63 6.42 -0.19 13.29
C ALA A 63 6.34 0.62 12.00
N LEU A 64 5.16 1.12 11.65
CA LEU A 64 4.97 1.92 10.44
C LEU A 64 5.63 3.30 10.53
N GLU A 65 5.89 3.82 11.73
CA GLU A 65 6.53 5.13 11.89
C GLU A 65 7.91 5.21 11.25
N THR A 66 8.59 4.08 11.10
CA THR A 66 9.93 4.05 10.52
C THR A 66 9.93 3.94 8.99
N THR A 67 8.77 3.78 8.37
CA THR A 67 8.69 3.53 6.93
C THR A 67 8.77 4.79 6.08
N GLY A 68 8.38 5.93 6.63
CA GLY A 68 8.33 7.18 5.89
C GLY A 68 6.94 7.53 5.35
N ILE A 69 5.92 6.73 5.65
CA ILE A 69 4.55 7.05 5.24
C ILE A 69 4.16 8.39 5.86
N GLY A 70 3.57 9.27 5.05
CA GLY A 70 3.14 10.58 5.52
C GLY A 70 2.52 11.38 4.39
N PRO A 71 2.34 12.69 4.61
CA PRO A 71 1.83 13.57 3.56
C PRO A 71 2.66 13.47 2.29
N GLY A 72 2.00 13.43 1.15
CA GLY A 72 2.64 13.26 -0.15
C GLY A 72 2.74 11.80 -0.59
N SER A 73 2.54 10.84 0.30
CA SER A 73 2.61 9.42 -0.09
C SER A 73 1.24 8.87 -0.46
N THR A 74 1.26 7.78 -1.22
CA THR A 74 0.08 6.96 -1.51
C THR A 74 0.29 5.59 -0.88
N VAL A 75 -0.74 5.08 -0.22
CA VAL A 75 -0.68 3.80 0.46
C VAL A 75 -1.67 2.85 -0.17
N VAL A 76 -1.20 1.66 -0.53
CA VAL A 76 -2.03 0.57 -1.04
C VAL A 76 -2.05 -0.51 0.03
N VAL A 77 -3.23 -0.84 0.55
CA VAL A 77 -3.38 -1.87 1.58
C VAL A 77 -3.85 -3.14 0.90
N ALA A 78 -3.01 -4.17 0.91
CA ALA A 78 -3.17 -5.33 0.03
C ALA A 78 -3.14 -6.67 0.78
N THR A 79 -3.46 -6.72 2.06
CA THR A 79 -3.48 -7.99 2.79
C THR A 79 -4.62 -8.88 2.29
N ARG A 80 -4.60 -10.14 2.69
CA ARG A 80 -5.59 -11.13 2.27
C ARG A 80 -6.93 -11.02 3.00
N HIS A 81 -7.01 -10.18 4.00
CA HIS A 81 -8.19 -10.09 4.86
C HIS A 81 -8.77 -8.69 4.82
N ASP A 82 -10.03 -8.59 4.42
CA ASP A 82 -10.69 -7.29 4.26
C ASP A 82 -10.81 -6.53 5.58
N ARG A 83 -11.00 -7.23 6.70
CA ARG A 83 -11.02 -6.59 8.02
C ARG A 83 -9.68 -5.95 8.36
N THR A 84 -8.59 -6.67 8.10
CA THR A 84 -7.25 -6.14 8.32
C THR A 84 -7.00 -4.95 7.42
N ASN A 85 -7.44 -5.02 6.17
CA ASN A 85 -7.29 -3.91 5.22
C ASN A 85 -8.03 -2.67 5.67
N LEU A 86 -9.26 -2.81 6.16
CA LEU A 86 -10.02 -1.68 6.68
C LEU A 86 -9.33 -1.08 7.91
N LEU A 87 -8.91 -1.91 8.85
CA LEU A 87 -8.21 -1.46 10.04
C LEU A 87 -6.92 -0.72 9.68
N ALA A 88 -6.09 -1.32 8.85
CA ALA A 88 -4.83 -0.71 8.43
C ALA A 88 -5.06 0.63 7.74
N ALA A 89 -6.04 0.70 6.84
CA ALA A 89 -6.37 1.93 6.14
C ALA A 89 -6.81 3.05 7.11
N GLN A 90 -7.62 2.72 8.10
CA GLN A 90 -8.06 3.67 9.12
C GLN A 90 -6.89 4.15 9.97
N LEU A 91 -6.03 3.23 10.42
CA LEU A 91 -4.86 3.59 11.22
C LEU A 91 -3.90 4.48 10.44
N VAL A 92 -3.65 4.14 9.20
CA VAL A 92 -2.76 4.94 8.33
C VAL A 92 -3.33 6.34 8.11
N ARG A 93 -4.62 6.44 7.86
CA ARG A 93 -5.26 7.74 7.67
C ARG A 93 -5.09 8.63 8.90
N VAL A 94 -5.38 8.09 10.07
CA VAL A 94 -5.38 8.87 11.31
C VAL A 94 -3.98 9.24 11.74
N HIS A 95 -3.02 8.33 11.61
CA HIS A 95 -1.68 8.52 12.17
C HIS A 95 -0.68 9.10 11.19
N PHE A 96 -0.86 8.93 9.89
CA PHE A 96 0.13 9.33 8.90
C PHE A 96 -0.38 10.31 7.85
N ASP A 97 -1.67 10.38 7.66
CA ASP A 97 -2.32 11.33 6.75
C ASP A 97 -1.70 11.35 5.34
N PRO A 98 -1.61 10.21 4.66
CA PRO A 98 -1.11 10.20 3.29
C PRO A 98 -2.10 10.89 2.34
N ASP A 99 -1.64 11.25 1.15
CA ASP A 99 -2.49 11.91 0.16
C ASP A 99 -3.59 10.99 -0.38
N ARG A 100 -3.29 9.69 -0.46
CA ARG A 100 -4.20 8.72 -1.03
C ARG A 100 -4.07 7.39 -0.31
N ILE A 101 -5.20 6.72 -0.13
CA ILE A 101 -5.23 5.35 0.38
C ILE A 101 -6.10 4.52 -0.56
N ILE A 102 -5.54 3.44 -1.09
CA ILE A 102 -6.23 2.48 -1.95
C ILE A 102 -6.29 1.15 -1.20
N VAL A 103 -7.49 0.61 -1.04
CA VAL A 103 -7.70 -0.60 -0.25
C VAL A 103 -8.12 -1.74 -1.16
N LEU A 104 -7.40 -2.85 -1.09
CA LEU A 104 -7.77 -4.05 -1.81
C LEU A 104 -8.98 -4.69 -1.13
N ALA A 105 -10.05 -4.89 -1.89
CA ALA A 105 -11.20 -5.66 -1.45
C ALA A 105 -11.06 -7.08 -2.02
N ASN A 106 -10.91 -8.06 -1.14
CA ASN A 106 -10.82 -9.47 -1.56
C ASN A 106 -12.19 -10.01 -1.94
N ARG A 107 -13.25 -9.45 -1.37
CA ARG A 107 -14.64 -9.79 -1.68
C ARG A 107 -15.33 -8.61 -2.35
N PRO A 108 -16.14 -8.84 -3.39
CA PRO A 108 -16.89 -7.76 -4.03
C PRO A 108 -17.75 -6.97 -3.04
N SER A 109 -18.33 -7.64 -2.04
CA SER A 109 -19.17 -6.97 -1.04
C SER A 109 -18.41 -5.99 -0.15
N SER A 110 -17.09 -6.10 -0.05
CA SER A 110 -16.28 -5.19 0.77
C SER A 110 -16.01 -3.86 0.07
N VAL A 111 -16.15 -3.78 -1.25
CA VAL A 111 -15.90 -2.55 -2.02
C VAL A 111 -16.75 -1.41 -1.49
N ARG A 112 -18.06 -1.65 -1.36
CA ARG A 112 -18.99 -0.62 -0.89
C ARG A 112 -18.67 -0.20 0.54
N LEU A 113 -18.33 -1.15 1.40
CA LEU A 113 -17.96 -0.86 2.78
C LEU A 113 -16.75 0.07 2.83
N PHE A 114 -15.72 -0.20 2.03
CA PHE A 114 -14.52 0.62 2.00
C PHE A 114 -14.83 2.01 1.44
N GLU A 115 -15.63 2.09 0.39
CA GLU A 115 -16.02 3.37 -0.20
C GLU A 115 -16.84 4.22 0.79
N GLU A 116 -17.74 3.58 1.54
CA GLU A 116 -18.52 4.28 2.58
C GLU A 116 -17.62 4.80 3.71
N ALA A 117 -16.50 4.11 3.97
CA ALA A 117 -15.51 4.57 4.94
C ALA A 117 -14.58 5.66 4.38
N GLY A 118 -14.77 6.06 3.12
CA GLY A 118 -13.99 7.12 2.49
C GLY A 118 -12.70 6.67 1.81
N HIS A 119 -12.55 5.37 1.55
CA HIS A 119 -11.37 4.84 0.88
C HIS A 119 -11.65 4.51 -0.58
N GLU A 120 -10.64 4.70 -1.43
CA GLU A 120 -10.66 4.12 -2.77
C GLU A 120 -10.48 2.61 -2.64
N SER A 121 -11.12 1.84 -3.51
CA SER A 121 -11.04 0.39 -3.43
C SER A 121 -10.83 -0.23 -4.80
N VAL A 122 -10.03 -1.30 -4.84
CA VAL A 122 -9.86 -2.16 -6.01
C VAL A 122 -10.31 -3.56 -5.61
N CYS A 123 -11.21 -4.14 -6.39
CA CYS A 123 -11.73 -5.47 -6.12
C CYS A 123 -10.84 -6.53 -6.74
N ALA A 124 -10.28 -7.41 -5.92
CA ALA A 124 -9.40 -8.48 -6.39
C ALA A 124 -10.12 -9.44 -7.34
N ALA A 125 -11.36 -9.82 -7.00
CA ALA A 125 -12.14 -10.72 -7.84
C ALA A 125 -12.39 -10.14 -9.23
N THR A 126 -12.73 -8.86 -9.30
CA THR A 126 -12.95 -8.18 -10.59
C THR A 126 -11.63 -8.09 -11.38
N ALA A 127 -10.55 -7.73 -10.72
CA ALA A 127 -9.24 -7.63 -11.39
C ALA A 127 -8.79 -8.98 -11.95
N LEU A 128 -8.96 -10.05 -11.19
CA LEU A 128 -8.63 -11.40 -11.65
C LEU A 128 -9.52 -11.84 -12.80
N SER A 129 -10.81 -11.59 -12.71
CA SER A 129 -11.77 -11.96 -13.76
C SER A 129 -11.44 -11.22 -15.06
N THR A 130 -11.13 -9.95 -14.97
CA THR A 130 -10.74 -9.15 -16.13
C THR A 130 -9.45 -9.67 -16.74
N GLY A 131 -8.46 -9.96 -15.89
CA GLY A 131 -7.17 -10.50 -16.35
C GLY A 131 -7.31 -11.85 -17.05
N VAL A 132 -8.15 -12.74 -16.52
CA VAL A 132 -8.42 -14.03 -17.15
C VAL A 132 -9.11 -13.84 -18.48
N ALA A 133 -10.10 -12.96 -18.54
CA ALA A 133 -10.82 -12.70 -19.80
C ALA A 133 -9.89 -12.12 -20.87
N GLU A 134 -8.98 -11.25 -20.50
CA GLU A 134 -8.00 -10.68 -21.43
C GLU A 134 -6.98 -11.71 -21.93
N ALA A 135 -6.80 -12.80 -21.22
CA ALA A 135 -5.86 -13.85 -21.60
C ALA A 135 -6.42 -14.84 -22.63
N LEU A 136 -7.71 -14.75 -22.96
CA LEU A 136 -8.35 -15.69 -23.91
C LEU A 136 -7.88 -15.52 -25.35
#